data_c8ef0a02aa979bad8a7c84ca24c0e9f3
#
_entry.id   c8ef0a02aa979bad8a7c84ca24c0e9f3
#
_cell.length_a   1.000
_cell.length_b   1.000
_cell.length_c   1.000
_cell.angle_alpha   90.00
_cell.angle_beta   90.00
_cell.angle_gamma   90.00
#
_symmetry.space_group_name_H-M   'P 1'
#
loop_
_entity.id
_entity.type
_entity.pdbx_description
1 polymer ?
#
loop_
_entity_poly.entity_id
_entity_poly.type
_entity_poly.pdbx_seq_one_letter_code
_entity_poly.pdbx_strand_id
1 'polypeptide(L)' 'MPALAEPDHIRAAHERQVAIYRAMTPQQRMAQALRMNQTMRQLMATGFRERNPAWTEAEVKSAVADRILYARTG' A
#
# COMPACT_ATOMS: atom_id res chain seq x y z
N MET A 1 23.74 22.47 -2.45
CA MET A 1 24.31 21.15 -2.60
C MET A 1 23.28 20.16 -3.15
N PRO A 2 23.48 19.60 -4.32
CA PRO A 2 22.47 18.71 -4.92
C PRO A 2 22.57 17.29 -4.37
N ALA A 3 22.89 17.13 -3.10
CA ALA A 3 23.04 15.81 -2.49
C ALA A 3 21.77 14.97 -2.54
N LEU A 4 20.62 15.61 -2.74
CA LEU A 4 19.33 14.93 -2.80
C LEU A 4 18.85 14.67 -4.22
N ALA A 5 19.69 14.94 -5.23
CA ALA A 5 19.34 14.64 -6.61
C ALA A 5 19.25 13.11 -6.80
N GLU A 6 18.15 12.65 -7.36
CA GLU A 6 17.99 11.23 -7.65
C GLU A 6 18.96 10.78 -8.74
N PRO A 7 19.55 9.57 -8.62
CA PRO A 7 20.31 8.99 -9.72
C PRO A 7 19.46 8.87 -10.99
N ASP A 8 20.09 9.00 -12.15
CA ASP A 8 19.39 8.99 -13.43
C ASP A 8 18.55 7.75 -13.64
N HIS A 9 19.03 6.57 -13.20
CA HIS A 9 18.29 5.33 -13.38
C HIS A 9 17.02 5.27 -12.52
N ILE A 10 17.03 5.89 -11.33
CA ILE A 10 15.85 5.97 -10.47
C ILE A 10 14.83 6.94 -11.09
N ARG A 11 15.30 8.07 -11.63
CA ARG A 11 14.43 9.03 -12.31
C ARG A 11 13.78 8.39 -13.52
N ALA A 12 14.54 7.68 -14.35
CA ALA A 12 14.01 7.01 -15.52
C ALA A 12 12.97 5.95 -15.14
N ALA A 13 13.20 5.19 -14.08
CA ALA A 13 12.23 4.21 -13.60
C ALA A 13 10.95 4.88 -13.13
N HIS A 14 11.08 5.99 -12.39
CA HIS A 14 9.93 6.75 -11.92
C HIS A 14 9.12 7.31 -13.07
N GLU A 15 9.78 7.89 -14.06
CA GLU A 15 9.12 8.44 -15.25
C GLU A 15 8.36 7.37 -16.02
N ARG A 16 8.94 6.18 -16.16
CA ARG A 16 8.25 5.04 -16.78
C ARG A 16 7.02 4.62 -16.01
N GLN A 17 7.10 4.57 -14.68
CA GLN A 17 5.95 4.23 -13.86
C GLN A 17 4.83 5.25 -14.01
N VAL A 18 5.17 6.54 -14.03
CA VAL A 18 4.20 7.60 -14.24
C VAL A 18 3.54 7.48 -15.62
N ALA A 19 4.35 7.20 -16.65
CA ALA A 19 3.83 7.05 -18.02
C ALA A 19 2.88 5.85 -18.12
N ILE A 20 3.23 4.71 -17.51
CA ILE A 20 2.38 3.52 -17.48
C ILE A 20 1.07 3.83 -16.78
N TYR A 21 1.12 4.48 -15.63
CA TYR A 21 -0.08 4.82 -14.87
C TYR A 21 -1.00 5.77 -15.67
N ARG A 22 -0.42 6.76 -16.34
CA ARG A 22 -1.19 7.70 -17.18
C ARG A 22 -1.83 7.02 -18.38
N ALA A 23 -1.21 5.95 -18.88
CA ALA A 23 -1.75 5.19 -20.00
C ALA A 23 -2.88 4.22 -19.58
N MET A 24 -3.05 4.00 -18.28
CA MET A 24 -4.11 3.10 -17.79
C MET A 24 -5.49 3.72 -17.97
N THR A 25 -6.47 2.86 -18.26
CA THR A 25 -7.88 3.25 -18.22
C THR A 25 -8.32 3.50 -16.78
N PRO A 26 -9.42 4.23 -16.54
CA PRO A 26 -9.96 4.37 -15.19
C PRO A 26 -10.24 3.05 -14.50
N GLN A 27 -10.71 2.04 -15.26
CA GLN A 27 -10.96 0.71 -14.72
C GLN A 27 -9.67 0.02 -14.29
N GLN A 28 -8.61 0.16 -15.08
CA GLN A 28 -7.30 -0.40 -14.74
C GLN A 28 -6.71 0.26 -13.50
N ARG A 29 -6.85 1.57 -13.37
CA ARG A 29 -6.39 2.30 -12.18
C ARG A 29 -7.13 1.85 -10.92
N MET A 30 -8.45 1.69 -11.05
CA MET A 30 -9.26 1.21 -9.93
C MET A 30 -8.86 -0.20 -9.52
N ALA A 31 -8.68 -1.10 -10.49
CA ALA A 31 -8.25 -2.47 -10.22
C ALA A 31 -6.91 -2.50 -9.50
N GLN A 32 -5.95 -1.65 -9.91
CA GLN A 32 -4.65 -1.57 -9.27
C GLN A 32 -4.77 -1.05 -7.84
N ALA A 33 -5.58 -0.02 -7.61
CA ALA A 33 -5.80 0.53 -6.28
C ALA A 33 -6.41 -0.51 -5.35
N LEU A 34 -7.36 -1.31 -5.83
CA LEU A 34 -7.98 -2.38 -5.05
C LEU A 34 -6.96 -3.47 -4.69
N ARG A 35 -6.10 -3.86 -5.63
CA ARG A 35 -5.05 -4.84 -5.36
C ARG A 35 -4.05 -4.34 -4.32
N MET A 36 -3.64 -3.07 -4.43
CA MET A 36 -2.72 -2.45 -3.46
C MET A 36 -3.34 -2.41 -2.07
N ASN A 37 -4.61 -2.03 -1.99
CA ASN A 37 -5.35 -2.01 -0.72
C ASN A 37 -5.42 -3.40 -0.10
N GLN A 38 -5.73 -4.41 -0.90
CA GLN A 38 -5.81 -5.79 -0.45
C GLN A 38 -4.45 -6.29 0.06
N THR A 39 -3.37 -6.01 -0.66
CA THR A 39 -2.01 -6.36 -0.25
C THR A 39 -1.65 -5.71 1.08
N MET A 40 -1.94 -4.43 1.23
CA MET A 40 -1.69 -3.69 2.48
C MET A 40 -2.45 -4.32 3.65
N ARG A 41 -3.73 -4.67 3.45
CA ARG A 41 -4.54 -5.32 4.48
C ARG A 41 -3.96 -6.67 4.90
N GLN A 42 -3.50 -7.46 3.93
CA GLN A 42 -2.88 -8.75 4.20
C GLN A 42 -1.60 -8.61 5.01
N LEU A 43 -0.76 -7.64 4.67
CA LEU A 43 0.47 -7.37 5.42
C LEU A 43 0.18 -6.94 6.86
N MET A 44 -0.80 -6.07 7.05
CA MET A 44 -1.23 -5.66 8.38
C MET A 44 -1.75 -6.86 9.19
N ALA A 45 -2.58 -7.70 8.58
CA ALA A 45 -3.13 -8.87 9.23
C ALA A 45 -2.03 -9.84 9.66
N THR A 46 -1.06 -10.08 8.80
CA THR A 46 0.09 -10.93 9.12
C THR A 46 0.86 -10.37 10.32
N GLY A 47 1.12 -9.07 10.33
CA GLY A 47 1.79 -8.43 11.46
C GLY A 47 1.02 -8.57 12.77
N PHE A 48 -0.30 -8.38 12.74
CA PHE A 48 -1.13 -8.53 13.93
C PHE A 48 -1.15 -9.98 14.43
N ARG A 49 -1.24 -10.95 13.52
CA ARG A 49 -1.21 -12.38 13.90
C ARG A 49 0.10 -12.74 14.56
N GLU A 50 1.20 -12.26 14.04
CA GLU A 50 2.53 -12.55 14.59
C GLU A 50 2.72 -11.97 15.99
N ARG A 51 2.22 -10.75 16.20
CA ARG A 51 2.33 -10.07 17.50
C ARG A 51 1.32 -10.56 18.51
N ASN A 52 0.21 -11.13 18.05
CA ASN A 52 -0.90 -11.55 18.92
C ASN A 52 -1.40 -12.94 18.53
N PRO A 53 -0.59 -14.00 18.78
CA PRO A 53 -0.94 -15.34 18.31
C PRO A 53 -2.25 -15.88 18.88
N ALA A 54 -2.71 -15.34 20.01
CA ALA A 54 -3.95 -15.78 20.64
C ALA A 54 -5.20 -15.12 20.06
N TRP A 55 -5.05 -14.15 19.18
CA TRP A 55 -6.20 -13.46 18.58
C TRP A 55 -6.92 -14.36 17.59
N THR A 56 -8.25 -14.23 17.58
CA THR A 56 -9.07 -14.86 16.53
C THR A 56 -8.93 -14.08 15.24
N GLU A 57 -9.34 -14.70 14.13
CA GLU A 57 -9.34 -13.99 12.83
C GLU A 57 -10.28 -12.79 12.86
N ALA A 58 -11.38 -12.85 13.59
CA ALA A 58 -12.28 -11.71 13.76
C ALA A 58 -11.58 -10.54 14.46
N GLU A 59 -10.78 -10.82 15.49
CA GLU A 59 -10.00 -9.79 16.18
C GLU A 59 -8.93 -9.18 15.29
N VAL A 60 -8.24 -10.00 14.49
CA VAL A 60 -7.26 -9.53 13.51
C VAL A 60 -7.94 -8.60 12.49
N LYS A 61 -9.07 -9.01 11.96
CA LYS A 61 -9.83 -8.24 10.97
C LYS A 61 -10.27 -6.89 11.53
N SER A 62 -10.75 -6.89 12.76
CA SER A 62 -11.15 -5.67 13.45
C SER A 62 -9.98 -4.73 13.66
N ALA A 63 -8.83 -5.26 14.05
CA ALA A 63 -7.62 -4.47 14.25
C ALA A 63 -7.12 -3.84 12.95
N VAL A 64 -7.19 -4.57 11.84
CA VAL A 64 -6.84 -4.03 10.51
C VAL A 64 -7.77 -2.87 10.14
N ALA A 65 -9.07 -3.05 10.32
CA ALA A 65 -10.06 -2.03 10.01
C ALA A 65 -9.83 -0.76 10.85
N ASP A 66 -9.59 -0.93 12.14
CA ASP A 66 -9.32 0.19 13.05
C ASP A 66 -8.06 0.94 12.64
N ARG A 67 -7.01 0.23 12.28
CA ARG A 67 -5.75 0.84 11.85
C ARG A 67 -5.95 1.70 10.62
N ILE A 68 -6.70 1.21 9.65
CA ILE A 68 -6.98 1.95 8.41
C ILE A 68 -7.82 3.18 8.71
N LEU A 69 -8.84 3.04 9.55
CA LEU A 69 -9.71 4.15 9.93
C LEU A 69 -8.92 5.26 10.62
N TYR A 70 -8.11 4.92 11.60
CA TYR A 70 -7.31 5.90 12.33
C TYR A 70 -6.22 6.53 11.47
N ALA A 71 -5.68 5.80 10.53
CA ALA A 71 -4.70 6.36 9.58
C ALA A 71 -5.30 7.47 8.72
N ARG A 72 -6.63 7.42 8.46
CA ARG A 72 -7.31 8.44 7.69
C ARG A 72 -7.63 9.70 8.50
N THR A 73 -7.82 9.55 9.80
CA THR A 73 -8.24 10.64 10.69
C THR A 73 -7.08 11.26 11.46
N GLY A 74 -6.00 10.54 11.54
CA GLY A 74 -4.80 10.99 12.23
C GLY A 74 -3.84 11.70 11.35
#